data_9701a0c36a22ac29be6e3a2e09fb1ea0
#
_entry.id   9701a0c36a22ac29be6e3a2e09fb1ea0
#
_cell.length_a   1.000
_cell.length_b   1.000
_cell.length_c   1.000
_cell.angle_alpha   90.00
_cell.angle_beta   90.00
_cell.angle_gamma   90.00
#
_symmetry.space_group_name_H-M   'P 1'
#
loop_
_entity.id
_entity.type
_entity.pdbx_description
1 polymer ?
#
loop_
_entity_poly.entity_id
_entity_poly.type
_entity_poly.pdbx_seq_one_letter_code
_entity_poly.pdbx_strand_id
1 'polypeptide(L)'
;AHRHGRPRRHTAAGVTARRAGLGLRTAPSAGALYPIEHYVAAHDVEGLEQGLYHYDVLGRALESLAAGDLRRRLAGAALDQRVVAEAAVVFIWTAVLERSRWKYGDRSLRYVLLDAGHIAENVALAATALGLGSCQIAAFFDEEAADLLGVDPDEEPVVYMSAVGRPRP
;
A
#
# COMPACT_ATOMS: atom_id res chain seq x y z
N ALA A 1 -10.72 -14.67 -21.53
CA ALA A 1 -9.87 -14.47 -20.35
C ALA A 1 -8.54 -13.84 -20.81
N HIS A 2 -8.45 -12.51 -20.85
CA HIS A 2 -7.19 -11.83 -21.12
C HIS A 2 -6.58 -11.49 -19.76
N ARG A 3 -5.59 -12.31 -19.35
CA ARG A 3 -4.68 -11.93 -18.27
C ARG A 3 -3.86 -10.76 -18.81
N HIS A 4 -4.18 -9.56 -18.38
CA HIS A 4 -3.30 -8.41 -18.53
C HIS A 4 -2.14 -8.61 -17.54
N GLY A 5 -1.10 -9.32 -18.00
CA GLY A 5 0.13 -9.43 -17.25
C GLY A 5 0.74 -8.05 -17.08
N ARG A 6 0.77 -7.53 -15.85
CA ARG A 6 1.61 -6.38 -15.52
C ARG A 6 3.05 -6.72 -15.89
N PRO A 7 3.80 -5.81 -16.51
CA PRO A 7 5.22 -6.04 -16.74
C PRO A 7 5.88 -6.27 -15.38
N ARG A 8 6.57 -7.40 -15.22
CA ARG A 8 7.38 -7.74 -14.06
C ARG A 8 8.46 -6.67 -13.88
N ARG A 9 8.20 -5.65 -13.06
CA ARG A 9 9.07 -4.47 -12.95
C ARG A 9 10.24 -4.62 -12.00
N HIS A 10 10.41 -5.73 -11.28
CA HIS A 10 11.43 -5.79 -10.22
C HIS A 10 12.18 -7.12 -10.16
N THR A 11 13.15 -7.30 -11.04
CA THR A 11 14.18 -8.31 -10.88
C THR A 11 15.18 -7.89 -9.79
N ALA A 12 15.91 -8.85 -9.19
CA ALA A 12 16.98 -8.57 -8.22
C ALA A 12 18.00 -7.53 -8.75
N ALA A 13 18.27 -7.51 -10.05
CA ALA A 13 19.09 -6.51 -10.72
C ALA A 13 18.49 -5.10 -10.61
N GLY A 14 17.17 -4.94 -10.72
CA GLY A 14 16.48 -3.67 -10.54
C GLY A 14 16.61 -3.13 -9.11
N VAL A 15 16.60 -4.01 -8.10
CA VAL A 15 16.82 -3.65 -6.69
C VAL A 15 18.25 -3.14 -6.47
N THR A 16 19.23 -3.77 -7.09
CA THR A 16 20.66 -3.38 -6.97
C THR A 16 20.95 -2.04 -7.65
N ALA A 17 20.39 -1.81 -8.83
CA ALA A 17 20.52 -0.54 -9.55
C ALA A 17 19.88 0.64 -8.79
N ARG A 18 18.77 0.38 -8.07
CA ARG A 18 18.12 1.39 -7.22
C ARG A 18 18.94 1.79 -6.00
N ARG A 19 19.79 0.91 -5.46
CA ARG A 19 20.74 1.25 -4.39
C ARG A 19 21.75 2.33 -4.80
N ALA A 20 22.16 2.33 -6.04
CA ALA A 20 23.08 3.34 -6.58
C ALA A 20 22.40 4.71 -6.83
N GLY A 21 21.08 4.74 -6.91
CA GLY A 21 20.27 5.93 -7.24
C GLY A 21 19.48 6.56 -6.09
N LEU A 22 19.73 6.18 -4.81
CA LEU A 22 19.27 6.89 -3.63
C LEU A 22 17.79 7.12 -3.43
N GLY A 23 17.10 6.14 -2.98
CA GLY A 23 15.76 6.36 -2.48
C GLY A 23 15.64 6.24 -0.95
N LEU A 24 16.42 6.98 -0.17
CA LEU A 24 16.17 7.04 1.27
C LEU A 24 14.80 7.65 1.51
N ARG A 25 14.01 7.02 2.39
CA ARG A 25 12.66 7.43 2.74
C ARG A 25 12.61 7.77 4.22
N THR A 26 11.59 8.51 4.64
CA THR A 26 11.34 8.79 6.07
C THR A 26 11.02 7.53 6.86
N ALA A 27 10.34 6.56 6.24
CA ALA A 27 10.14 5.25 6.85
C ALA A 27 11.41 4.40 6.71
N PRO A 28 11.93 3.82 7.80
CA PRO A 28 13.07 2.91 7.75
C PRO A 28 12.67 1.61 7.03
N SER A 29 13.65 0.96 6.40
CA SER A 29 13.47 -0.37 5.85
C SER A 29 14.69 -1.23 6.09
N ALA A 30 14.47 -2.48 6.47
CA ALA A 30 15.52 -3.43 6.72
C ALA A 30 16.46 -3.56 5.52
N GLY A 31 17.73 -3.20 5.72
CA GLY A 31 18.75 -3.19 4.66
C GLY A 31 18.47 -2.26 3.50
N ALA A 32 17.58 -1.28 3.65
CA ALA A 32 17.10 -0.37 2.61
C ALA A 32 16.58 -1.12 1.38
N LEU A 33 15.86 -2.22 1.58
CA LEU A 33 15.31 -3.06 0.50
C LEU A 33 13.94 -2.58 0.02
N TYR A 34 13.20 -1.86 0.87
CA TYR A 34 11.90 -1.25 0.57
C TYR A 34 10.91 -2.22 -0.12
N PRO A 35 10.55 -3.32 0.55
CA PRO A 35 9.68 -4.33 -0.03
C PRO A 35 8.23 -3.86 -0.19
N ILE A 36 7.83 -2.79 0.50
CA ILE A 36 6.45 -2.32 0.54
C ILE A 36 6.13 -1.48 -0.69
N GLU A 37 5.06 -1.85 -1.39
CA GLU A 37 4.40 -1.06 -2.41
C GLU A 37 3.24 -0.27 -1.80
N HIS A 38 2.85 0.82 -2.44
CA HIS A 38 1.87 1.75 -1.91
C HIS A 38 0.72 1.91 -2.88
N TYR A 39 -0.48 1.54 -2.46
CA TYR A 39 -1.71 1.76 -3.20
C TYR A 39 -2.58 2.77 -2.47
N VAL A 40 -3.38 3.51 -3.23
CA VAL A 40 -4.25 4.55 -2.72
C VAL A 40 -5.63 4.37 -3.33
N ALA A 41 -6.62 4.08 -2.51
CA ALA A 41 -8.02 4.15 -2.91
C ALA A 41 -8.56 5.54 -2.53
N ALA A 42 -8.71 6.40 -3.53
CA ALA A 42 -9.24 7.74 -3.36
C ALA A 42 -10.77 7.71 -3.45
N HIS A 43 -11.44 8.19 -2.40
CA HIS A 43 -12.90 8.22 -2.33
C HIS A 43 -13.46 9.65 -2.37
N ASP A 44 -12.86 10.57 -1.62
CA ASP A 44 -13.28 11.97 -1.50
C ASP A 44 -12.06 12.85 -1.23
N VAL A 45 -11.26 13.03 -2.26
CA VAL A 45 -10.01 13.81 -2.23
C VAL A 45 -10.12 14.93 -3.26
N GLU A 46 -10.04 16.17 -2.81
CA GLU A 46 -10.09 17.34 -3.69
C GLU A 46 -8.98 17.29 -4.74
N GLY A 47 -9.33 17.45 -6.00
CA GLY A 47 -8.39 17.45 -7.12
C GLY A 47 -7.90 16.07 -7.56
N LEU A 48 -8.44 14.98 -6.98
CA LEU A 48 -8.15 13.61 -7.38
C LEU A 48 -9.44 12.85 -7.69
N GLU A 49 -9.53 12.27 -8.86
CA GLU A 49 -10.69 11.45 -9.25
C GLU A 49 -10.82 10.22 -8.34
N GLN A 50 -12.06 9.77 -8.14
CA GLN A 50 -12.31 8.52 -7.39
C GLN A 50 -11.71 7.34 -8.16
N GLY A 51 -10.97 6.51 -7.44
CA GLY A 51 -10.32 5.37 -8.07
C GLY A 51 -9.23 4.73 -7.22
N LEU A 52 -8.60 3.74 -7.83
CA LEU A 52 -7.43 3.06 -7.29
C LEU A 52 -6.18 3.55 -8.01
N TYR A 53 -5.16 3.83 -7.23
CA TYR A 53 -3.88 4.32 -7.70
C TYR A 53 -2.74 3.52 -7.11
N HIS A 54 -1.65 3.37 -7.86
CA HIS A 54 -0.34 2.97 -7.34
C HIS A 54 0.55 4.20 -7.20
N TYR A 55 1.24 4.33 -6.07
CA TYR A 55 2.19 5.42 -5.87
C TYR A 55 3.59 5.03 -6.34
N ASP A 56 4.03 5.61 -7.45
CA ASP A 56 5.44 5.53 -7.88
C ASP A 56 6.29 6.44 -7.00
N VAL A 57 7.02 5.82 -6.08
CA VAL A 57 7.88 6.55 -5.14
C VAL A 57 9.02 7.29 -5.82
N LEU A 58 9.55 6.78 -6.94
CA LEU A 58 10.65 7.40 -7.66
C LEU A 58 10.16 8.57 -8.52
N GLY A 59 9.06 8.37 -9.23
CA GLY A 59 8.41 9.39 -10.03
C GLY A 59 7.63 10.40 -9.18
N ARG A 60 7.37 10.09 -7.90
CA ARG A 60 6.50 10.88 -7.00
C ARG A 60 5.15 11.15 -7.63
N ALA A 61 4.56 10.12 -8.23
CA ALA A 61 3.33 10.22 -8.99
C ALA A 61 2.34 9.13 -8.60
N LEU A 62 1.05 9.43 -8.77
CA LEU A 62 -0.01 8.44 -8.68
C LEU A 62 -0.29 7.91 -10.09
N GLU A 63 -0.13 6.60 -10.28
CA GLU A 63 -0.47 5.88 -11.49
C GLU A 63 -1.90 5.34 -11.34
N SER A 64 -2.84 5.79 -12.17
CA SER A 64 -4.23 5.30 -12.13
C SER A 64 -4.29 3.84 -12.56
N LEU A 65 -4.92 3.00 -11.73
CA LEU A 65 -5.12 1.57 -11.98
C LEU A 65 -6.56 1.25 -12.35
N ALA A 66 -7.51 1.89 -11.68
CA ALA A 66 -8.93 1.74 -11.94
C ALA A 66 -9.66 3.03 -11.55
N ALA A 67 -10.62 3.45 -12.36
CA ALA A 67 -11.48 4.58 -12.06
C ALA A 67 -12.78 4.11 -11.38
N GLY A 68 -13.39 4.99 -10.59
CA GLY A 68 -14.70 4.81 -9.99
C GLY A 68 -14.71 4.58 -8.49
N ASP A 69 -15.90 4.47 -7.93
CA ASP A 69 -16.09 4.31 -6.47
C ASP A 69 -15.79 2.87 -6.03
N LEU A 70 -14.77 2.72 -5.22
CA LEU A 70 -14.33 1.43 -4.67
C LEU A 70 -14.75 1.21 -3.21
N ARG A 71 -15.42 2.18 -2.56
CA ARG A 71 -15.76 2.13 -1.13
C ARG A 71 -16.39 0.82 -0.71
N ARG A 72 -17.39 0.40 -1.48
CA ARG A 72 -18.18 -0.80 -1.15
C ARG A 72 -17.35 -2.09 -1.27
N ARG A 73 -16.56 -2.18 -2.34
CA ARG A 73 -15.70 -3.35 -2.56
C ARG A 73 -14.58 -3.42 -1.52
N LEU A 74 -13.94 -2.29 -1.24
CA LEU A 74 -12.85 -2.22 -0.28
C LEU A 74 -13.36 -2.44 1.15
N ALA A 75 -14.51 -1.89 1.52
CA ALA A 75 -15.12 -2.15 2.83
C ALA A 75 -15.47 -3.64 2.99
N GLY A 76 -16.04 -4.28 1.97
CA GLY A 76 -16.30 -5.72 1.96
C GLY A 76 -15.05 -6.54 2.20
N ALA A 77 -13.97 -6.27 1.44
CA ALA A 77 -12.67 -6.92 1.66
C ALA A 77 -12.13 -6.66 3.08
N ALA A 78 -12.43 -5.53 3.68
CA ALA A 78 -12.03 -5.17 5.04
C ALA A 78 -13.09 -5.51 6.11
N LEU A 79 -13.83 -6.62 5.96
CA LEU A 79 -14.83 -7.14 6.91
C LEU A 79 -15.96 -6.14 7.19
N ASP A 80 -16.41 -5.43 6.18
CA ASP A 80 -17.48 -4.40 6.23
C ASP A 80 -17.20 -3.28 7.27
N GLN A 81 -15.92 -2.99 7.54
CA GLN A 81 -15.55 -1.94 8.48
C GLN A 81 -15.98 -0.57 7.96
N ARG A 82 -16.90 0.10 8.71
CA ARG A 82 -17.41 1.42 8.36
C ARG A 82 -16.33 2.46 8.12
N VAL A 83 -15.26 2.41 8.88
CA VAL A 83 -14.14 3.35 8.77
C VAL A 83 -13.51 3.33 7.38
N VAL A 84 -13.51 2.18 6.70
CA VAL A 84 -13.01 2.04 5.32
C VAL A 84 -13.98 2.68 4.32
N ALA A 85 -15.29 2.42 4.48
CA ALA A 85 -16.32 2.98 3.61
C ALA A 85 -16.45 4.50 3.74
N GLU A 86 -16.21 5.04 4.94
CA GLU A 86 -16.41 6.46 5.27
C GLU A 86 -15.13 7.30 5.14
N ALA A 87 -13.97 6.67 4.94
CA ALA A 87 -12.71 7.36 4.73
C ALA A 87 -12.71 8.20 3.45
N ALA A 88 -12.01 9.33 3.47
CA ALA A 88 -11.74 10.09 2.25
C ALA A 88 -10.72 9.38 1.36
N VAL A 89 -9.78 8.68 1.98
CA VAL A 89 -8.74 7.90 1.29
C VAL A 89 -8.37 6.68 2.14
N VAL A 90 -8.07 5.57 1.48
CA VAL A 90 -7.47 4.39 2.13
C VAL A 90 -6.13 4.11 1.49
N PHE A 91 -5.08 4.13 2.30
CA PHE A 91 -3.76 3.64 1.93
C PHE A 91 -3.74 2.13 2.13
N ILE A 92 -3.23 1.40 1.13
CA ILE A 92 -3.12 -0.05 1.16
C ILE A 92 -1.68 -0.40 0.85
N TRP A 93 -1.09 -1.22 1.69
CA TRP A 93 0.31 -1.65 1.52
C TRP A 93 0.38 -3.12 1.23
N THR A 94 1.12 -3.44 0.18
CA THR A 94 1.48 -4.80 -0.18
C THR A 94 2.98 -5.00 0.04
N ALA A 95 3.41 -6.25 0.04
CA ALA A 95 4.81 -6.58 0.20
C ALA A 95 5.31 -7.46 -0.95
N VAL A 96 6.24 -6.96 -1.74
CA VAL A 96 6.98 -7.79 -2.71
C VAL A 96 8.01 -8.60 -1.93
N LEU A 97 7.61 -9.79 -1.49
CA LEU A 97 8.35 -10.62 -0.52
C LEU A 97 9.77 -10.93 -0.99
N GLU A 98 9.96 -11.18 -2.29
CA GLU A 98 11.25 -11.54 -2.85
C GLU A 98 12.32 -10.45 -2.68
N ARG A 99 11.91 -9.17 -2.56
CA ARG A 99 12.86 -8.06 -2.27
C ARG A 99 13.59 -8.22 -0.94
N SER A 100 13.01 -8.94 0.02
CA SER A 100 13.59 -9.17 1.34
C SER A 100 14.07 -10.60 1.55
N ARG A 101 13.37 -11.58 0.94
CA ARG A 101 13.61 -13.01 1.14
C ARG A 101 15.01 -13.45 0.74
N TRP A 102 15.53 -12.96 -0.39
CA TRP A 102 16.89 -13.30 -0.85
C TRP A 102 17.99 -12.95 0.15
N LYS A 103 17.75 -11.94 1.02
CA LYS A 103 18.74 -11.49 2.00
C LYS A 103 18.49 -12.05 3.39
N TYR A 104 17.23 -12.17 3.79
CA TYR A 104 16.85 -12.45 5.17
C TYR A 104 16.19 -13.82 5.35
N GLY A 105 15.95 -14.58 4.26
CA GLY A 105 15.30 -15.88 4.32
C GLY A 105 13.96 -15.81 5.06
N ASP A 106 13.73 -16.77 5.95
CA ASP A 106 12.48 -16.90 6.73
C ASP A 106 12.22 -15.71 7.68
N ARG A 107 13.25 -14.93 8.00
CA ARG A 107 13.09 -13.72 8.83
C ARG A 107 12.54 -12.52 8.05
N SER A 108 12.45 -12.60 6.73
CA SER A 108 11.99 -11.49 5.87
C SER A 108 10.63 -10.96 6.28
N LEU A 109 9.67 -11.85 6.60
CA LEU A 109 8.31 -11.46 6.99
C LEU A 109 8.31 -10.53 8.21
N ARG A 110 9.14 -10.81 9.23
CA ARG A 110 9.26 -9.92 10.40
C ARG A 110 9.65 -8.50 9.99
N TYR A 111 10.62 -8.36 9.09
CA TYR A 111 11.10 -7.05 8.66
C TYR A 111 10.09 -6.34 7.77
N VAL A 112 9.40 -7.08 6.91
CA VAL A 112 8.31 -6.56 6.08
C VAL A 112 7.20 -5.94 6.94
N LEU A 113 6.75 -6.64 7.97
CA LEU A 113 5.70 -6.15 8.86
C LEU A 113 6.15 -4.93 9.68
N LEU A 114 7.41 -4.89 10.12
CA LEU A 114 7.98 -3.72 10.78
C LEU A 114 8.06 -2.52 9.83
N ASP A 115 8.51 -2.74 8.59
CA ASP A 115 8.58 -1.68 7.57
C ASP A 115 7.19 -1.11 7.29
N ALA A 116 6.15 -1.96 7.12
CA ALA A 116 4.76 -1.54 6.93
C ALA A 116 4.23 -0.73 8.12
N GLY A 117 4.52 -1.17 9.36
CA GLY A 117 4.13 -0.46 10.57
C GLY A 117 4.75 0.95 10.66
N HIS A 118 6.03 1.11 10.30
CA HIS A 118 6.67 2.43 10.27
C HIS A 118 6.06 3.36 9.20
N ILE A 119 5.69 2.81 8.04
CA ILE A 119 5.01 3.59 7.00
C ILE A 119 3.63 4.04 7.49
N ALA A 120 2.87 3.13 8.10
CA ALA A 120 1.55 3.43 8.64
C ALA A 120 1.61 4.51 9.74
N GLU A 121 2.59 4.43 10.63
CA GLU A 121 2.81 5.46 11.66
C GLU A 121 3.14 6.82 11.04
N ASN A 122 3.99 6.88 10.01
CA ASN A 122 4.27 8.13 9.32
C ASN A 122 2.99 8.74 8.70
N VAL A 123 2.10 7.92 8.14
CA VAL A 123 0.80 8.39 7.63
C VAL A 123 -0.07 8.91 8.76
N ALA A 124 -0.13 8.21 9.91
CA ALA A 124 -0.91 8.63 11.07
C ALA A 124 -0.42 9.99 11.63
N LEU A 125 0.89 10.16 11.76
CA LEU A 125 1.50 11.42 12.19
C LEU A 125 1.22 12.56 11.20
N ALA A 126 1.33 12.30 9.90
CA ALA A 126 1.02 13.29 8.88
C ALA A 126 -0.46 13.65 8.87
N ALA A 127 -1.36 12.67 8.98
CA ALA A 127 -2.80 12.90 9.09
C ALA A 127 -3.13 13.78 10.29
N THR A 128 -2.59 13.45 11.47
CA THR A 128 -2.77 14.23 12.70
C THR A 128 -2.27 15.67 12.53
N ALA A 129 -1.11 15.88 11.93
CA ALA A 129 -0.55 17.19 11.68
C ALA A 129 -1.43 18.04 10.73
N LEU A 130 -2.20 17.39 9.86
CA LEU A 130 -3.16 18.02 8.95
C LEU A 130 -4.57 18.16 9.55
N GLY A 131 -4.79 17.80 10.81
CA GLY A 131 -6.11 17.83 11.46
C GLY A 131 -7.04 16.70 10.97
N LEU A 132 -6.49 15.65 10.39
CA LEU A 132 -7.21 14.46 9.94
C LEU A 132 -7.10 13.34 10.97
N GLY A 133 -8.05 12.40 10.92
CA GLY A 133 -8.00 11.14 11.66
C GLY A 133 -7.46 10.03 10.78
N SER A 134 -6.87 9.01 11.42
CA SER A 134 -6.48 7.77 10.76
C SER A 134 -6.86 6.56 11.59
N CYS A 135 -7.15 5.45 10.92
CA CYS A 135 -7.41 4.16 11.55
C CYS A 135 -6.62 3.09 10.82
N GLN A 136 -5.82 2.34 11.58
CA GLN A 136 -4.98 1.28 11.05
C GLN A 136 -5.77 -0.03 11.01
N ILE A 137 -5.68 -0.77 9.91
CA ILE A 137 -6.49 -1.95 9.64
C ILE A 137 -5.60 -3.11 9.22
N ALA A 138 -5.66 -4.20 9.99
CA ALA A 138 -4.98 -5.46 9.69
C ALA A 138 -5.98 -6.63 9.52
N ALA A 139 -7.27 -6.37 9.74
CA ALA A 139 -8.33 -7.36 9.59
C ALA A 139 -9.05 -7.16 8.25
N PHE A 140 -8.76 -8.04 7.29
CA PHE A 140 -9.34 -8.05 5.94
C PHE A 140 -9.23 -9.46 5.36
N PHE A 141 -9.97 -9.73 4.30
CA PHE A 141 -9.83 -10.94 3.50
C PHE A 141 -8.69 -10.75 2.50
N ASP A 142 -7.61 -11.50 2.67
CA ASP A 142 -6.36 -11.34 1.92
C ASP A 142 -6.57 -11.47 0.40
N GLU A 143 -7.31 -12.51 -0.02
CA GLU A 143 -7.60 -12.77 -1.43
C GLU A 143 -8.45 -11.65 -2.07
N GLU A 144 -9.51 -11.19 -1.36
CA GLU A 144 -10.38 -10.13 -1.87
C GLU A 144 -9.63 -8.79 -1.98
N ALA A 145 -8.75 -8.50 -1.02
CA ALA A 145 -7.92 -7.32 -1.05
C ALA A 145 -6.90 -7.37 -2.19
N ALA A 146 -6.26 -8.53 -2.42
CA ALA A 146 -5.33 -8.75 -3.52
C ALA A 146 -6.03 -8.65 -4.89
N ASP A 147 -7.21 -9.25 -5.04
CA ASP A 147 -8.02 -9.18 -6.25
C ASP A 147 -8.42 -7.73 -6.59
N LEU A 148 -8.75 -6.93 -5.57
CA LEU A 148 -9.08 -5.52 -5.76
C LEU A 148 -7.89 -4.74 -6.34
N LEU A 149 -6.67 -5.06 -5.91
CA LEU A 149 -5.44 -4.44 -6.39
C LEU A 149 -4.94 -5.06 -7.70
N GLY A 150 -5.40 -6.27 -8.05
CA GLY A 150 -4.92 -7.04 -9.18
C GLY A 150 -3.49 -7.55 -8.99
N VAL A 151 -3.13 -7.93 -7.75
CA VAL A 151 -1.85 -8.52 -7.39
C VAL A 151 -1.99 -10.01 -7.07
N ASP A 152 -0.89 -10.75 -7.15
CA ASP A 152 -0.84 -12.15 -6.74
C ASP A 152 -0.53 -12.23 -5.24
N PRO A 153 -1.43 -12.75 -4.40
CA PRO A 153 -1.25 -12.77 -2.94
C PRO A 153 -0.07 -13.65 -2.49
N ASP A 154 0.40 -14.58 -3.30
CA ASP A 154 1.57 -15.40 -3.00
C ASP A 154 2.90 -14.66 -3.22
N GLU A 155 2.93 -13.73 -4.20
CA GLU A 155 4.12 -12.94 -4.54
C GLU A 155 4.10 -11.55 -3.88
N GLU A 156 2.91 -10.94 -3.78
CA GLU A 156 2.71 -9.57 -3.31
C GLU A 156 1.45 -9.46 -2.41
N PRO A 157 1.44 -10.11 -1.23
CA PRO A 157 0.31 -10.03 -0.30
C PRO A 157 0.05 -8.60 0.19
N VAL A 158 -1.23 -8.30 0.44
CA VAL A 158 -1.62 -7.12 1.22
C VAL A 158 -1.22 -7.37 2.67
N VAL A 159 -0.56 -6.41 3.30
CA VAL A 159 -0.05 -6.58 4.67
C VAL A 159 -0.67 -5.60 5.67
N TYR A 160 -1.14 -4.44 5.22
CA TYR A 160 -1.72 -3.44 6.09
C TYR A 160 -2.50 -2.39 5.31
N MET A 161 -3.43 -1.70 6.00
CA MET A 161 -4.17 -0.56 5.44
C MET A 161 -4.28 0.57 6.47
N SER A 162 -4.47 1.80 5.99
CA SER A 162 -4.85 2.96 6.80
C SER A 162 -6.00 3.71 6.14
N ALA A 163 -7.12 3.79 6.83
CA ALA A 163 -8.22 4.67 6.47
C ALA A 163 -7.96 6.08 7.02
N VAL A 164 -8.02 7.09 6.17
CA VAL A 164 -7.76 8.49 6.55
C VAL A 164 -8.93 9.37 6.11
N GLY A 165 -9.34 10.28 6.97
CA GLY A 165 -10.43 11.20 6.69
C GLY A 165 -10.59 12.27 7.77
N ARG A 166 -11.61 13.12 7.63
CA ARG A 166 -11.94 14.09 8.67
C ARG A 166 -12.55 13.37 9.87
N PRO A 167 -12.04 13.61 11.09
CA PRO A 167 -12.66 13.05 12.28
C PRO A 167 -14.09 13.61 12.41
N ARG A 168 -15.03 12.76 12.84
CA ARG A 168 -16.36 13.21 13.20
C ARG A 168 -16.32 13.80 14.60
N PRO A 169 -17.10 14.84 14.86
CA PRO A 169 -17.24 15.42 16.20
C PRO A 169 -17.86 14.44 17.18
#